data_31135272e970547c01333cfbdd60927d
#
_entry.id   31135272e970547c01333cfbdd60927d
#
_cell.length_a   1.000
_cell.length_b   1.000
_cell.length_c   1.000
_cell.angle_alpha   90.00
_cell.angle_beta   90.00
_cell.angle_gamma   90.00
#
_symmetry.space_group_name_H-M   'P 1'
#
loop_
_entity.id
_entity.type
_entity.pdbx_description
1 polymer ?
#
loop_
_entity_poly.entity_id
_entity_poly.type
_entity_poly.pdbx_seq_one_letter_code
_entity_poly.pdbx_strand_id
1 'polypeptide(L)'
;MKLRKEFDSIGSINVPSDKYWGASTQRSNKFFNIGKILVNISIIKSIAIIKRSAALVHYKEKQINKKITNSIIKASDEVIKGKLDENFPLKVWQTGSGTQTNMNVNEVIANRAIEILGGKKGSKKPVHPNDHVNKSQSTNDVFPTAMHISVAQETISKLLPSLKILEKELAKKSKEFKNIIKIGRTHLQDATPLSLGQEFSGYQVQLKKCIERIELALKEIYFLAQGGTAVGTGINSKKGFDKKIVKEVAKYTKIPFKPAANKFAELAAHDSIVNFSGTLNTCAVALMKISNDVRFLGSGPRAGYGELILPVNEPGSSIMPGKVNPTQCEAVTMVCAKVIGNHTGITVAGSHGHFELNVFKPMIAHNILQSIDLIADSTKNFAIYCVKGIKANKKRIKEHLDNSLMLVTALAPHIGYDNAAKIAKTALKNGTTLKYETLKTGLVDEKDYEKIVDPKKMIYPT
;
A
#
# COMPACT_ATOMS: atom_id res chain seq x y z
N MET A 1 39.34 -8.54 7.89
CA MET A 1 38.79 -7.46 7.04
C MET A 1 39.72 -6.28 7.09
N LYS A 2 40.16 -5.71 5.92
CA LYS A 2 41.03 -4.55 5.90
C LYS A 2 40.23 -3.31 6.34
N LEU A 3 40.80 -2.49 7.23
CA LEU A 3 40.16 -1.28 7.76
C LEU A 3 40.87 -0.02 7.25
N ARG A 4 40.13 1.06 7.09
CA ARG A 4 40.65 2.41 6.88
C ARG A 4 40.20 3.32 8.01
N LYS A 5 41.02 4.25 8.42
CA LYS A 5 40.72 5.24 9.44
C LYS A 5 40.03 6.43 8.79
N GLU A 6 38.85 6.79 9.29
CA GLU A 6 38.11 8.00 8.91
C GLU A 6 37.86 8.89 10.13
N PHE A 7 37.48 10.14 9.89
CA PHE A 7 37.29 11.16 10.90
C PHE A 7 35.96 11.88 10.73
N ASP A 8 35.33 12.19 11.83
CA ASP A 8 34.21 13.13 11.92
C ASP A 8 34.47 14.13 13.08
N SER A 9 33.47 14.95 13.45
CA SER A 9 33.58 15.93 14.52
C SER A 9 33.80 15.31 15.92
N ILE A 10 33.52 14.02 16.08
CA ILE A 10 33.68 13.30 17.36
C ILE A 10 35.10 12.69 17.46
N GLY A 11 35.78 12.49 16.33
CA GLY A 11 37.12 11.91 16.27
C GLY A 11 37.24 10.79 15.26
N SER A 12 38.29 9.96 15.41
CA SER A 12 38.57 8.87 14.45
C SER A 12 37.77 7.60 14.73
N ILE A 13 37.48 6.87 13.66
CA ILE A 13 36.86 5.54 13.71
C ILE A 13 37.36 4.67 12.54
N ASN A 14 37.46 3.37 12.76
CA ASN A 14 37.84 2.42 11.72
C ASN A 14 36.59 1.99 10.91
N VAL A 15 36.70 2.07 9.58
CA VAL A 15 35.67 1.72 8.62
C VAL A 15 36.18 0.61 7.70
N PRO A 16 35.38 -0.39 7.30
CA PRO A 16 35.78 -1.39 6.35
C PRO A 16 36.26 -0.76 5.02
N SER A 17 37.44 -1.15 4.53
CA SER A 17 38.08 -0.48 3.39
C SER A 17 37.37 -0.74 2.05
N ASP A 18 36.60 -1.84 1.95
CA ASP A 18 35.77 -2.19 0.78
C ASP A 18 34.51 -1.35 0.67
N LYS A 19 33.98 -0.85 1.78
CA LYS A 19 32.71 -0.10 1.83
C LYS A 19 32.87 1.37 1.48
N TYR A 20 31.79 1.98 0.95
CA TYR A 20 31.76 3.42 0.61
C TYR A 20 31.21 4.29 1.74
N TRP A 21 30.58 3.74 2.78
CA TRP A 21 30.17 4.57 3.93
C TRP A 21 31.38 5.08 4.70
N GLY A 22 31.16 6.11 5.49
CA GLY A 22 32.22 6.78 6.26
C GLY A 22 32.03 6.69 7.77
N ALA A 23 32.63 7.65 8.48
CA ALA A 23 32.68 7.69 9.93
C ALA A 23 31.30 7.81 10.59
N SER A 24 30.41 8.68 10.09
CA SER A 24 29.07 8.86 10.66
C SER A 24 28.24 7.56 10.58
N THR A 25 28.25 6.90 9.45
CA THR A 25 27.54 5.62 9.28
C THR A 25 28.14 4.54 10.17
N GLN A 26 29.46 4.47 10.27
CA GLN A 26 30.12 3.47 11.12
C GLN A 26 29.75 3.66 12.60
N ARG A 27 29.64 4.92 13.09
CA ARG A 27 29.15 5.20 14.44
C ARG A 27 27.70 4.77 14.61
N SER A 28 26.84 5.08 13.64
CA SER A 28 25.44 4.66 13.66
C SER A 28 25.29 3.15 13.77
N ASN A 29 26.06 2.38 13.00
CA ASN A 29 26.07 0.92 13.10
C ASN A 29 26.48 0.41 14.48
N LYS A 30 27.41 1.12 15.15
CA LYS A 30 27.88 0.77 16.48
C LYS A 30 26.84 1.06 17.57
N PHE A 31 26.21 2.25 17.52
CA PHE A 31 25.39 2.74 18.62
C PHE A 31 23.89 2.52 18.45
N PHE A 32 23.40 2.30 17.22
CA PHE A 32 21.98 2.13 16.90
C PHE A 32 21.67 0.75 16.30
N ASN A 33 22.24 -0.30 16.91
CA ASN A 33 22.00 -1.67 16.49
C ASN A 33 20.69 -2.22 17.10
N ILE A 34 19.55 -1.58 16.75
CA ILE A 34 18.24 -1.89 17.31
C ILE A 34 17.39 -2.61 16.25
N GLY A 35 16.92 -3.82 16.56
CA GLY A 35 16.11 -4.63 15.64
C GLY A 35 16.91 -5.11 14.40
N LYS A 36 16.21 -5.66 13.41
CA LYS A 36 16.83 -6.21 12.18
C LYS A 36 16.42 -5.47 10.91
N ILE A 37 15.41 -4.61 10.98
CA ILE A 37 14.80 -3.97 9.81
C ILE A 37 15.69 -2.82 9.35
N LEU A 38 16.15 -2.89 8.12
CA LEU A 38 16.92 -1.82 7.48
C LEU A 38 16.02 -0.71 6.95
N VAL A 39 16.58 0.48 6.77
CA VAL A 39 15.91 1.58 6.07
C VAL A 39 15.52 1.12 4.67
N ASN A 40 14.29 1.42 4.27
CA ASN A 40 13.79 1.02 2.95
C ASN A 40 14.65 1.63 1.84
N ILE A 41 15.04 0.79 0.88
CA ILE A 41 15.94 1.18 -0.22
C ILE A 41 15.35 2.30 -1.09
N SER A 42 14.01 2.42 -1.17
CA SER A 42 13.38 3.52 -1.92
C SER A 42 13.64 4.89 -1.29
N ILE A 43 13.78 4.98 0.04
CA ILE A 43 14.23 6.21 0.74
C ILE A 43 15.67 6.56 0.32
N ILE A 44 16.57 5.58 0.32
CA ILE A 44 17.96 5.76 -0.09
C ILE A 44 18.04 6.30 -1.53
N LYS A 45 17.33 5.66 -2.45
CA LYS A 45 17.25 6.06 -3.86
C LYS A 45 16.67 7.47 -4.01
N SER A 46 15.64 7.81 -3.23
CA SER A 46 15.03 9.14 -3.24
C SER A 46 15.98 10.22 -2.71
N ILE A 47 16.74 9.94 -1.66
CA ILE A 47 17.81 10.85 -1.20
C ILE A 47 18.84 11.03 -2.31
N ALA A 48 19.27 9.96 -2.99
CA ALA A 48 20.23 10.05 -4.10
C ALA A 48 19.69 10.89 -5.28
N ILE A 49 18.38 10.82 -5.59
CA ILE A 49 17.73 11.70 -6.57
C ILE A 49 17.84 13.17 -6.15
N ILE A 50 17.63 13.47 -4.86
CA ILE A 50 17.78 14.82 -4.32
C ILE A 50 19.22 15.30 -4.48
N LYS A 51 20.24 14.48 -4.10
CA LYS A 51 21.67 14.84 -4.21
C LYS A 51 22.09 15.08 -5.65
N ARG A 52 21.66 14.23 -6.57
CA ARG A 52 21.84 14.38 -8.00
C ARG A 52 21.27 15.72 -8.50
N SER A 53 20.06 16.04 -8.11
CA SER A 53 19.36 17.26 -8.52
C SER A 53 20.01 18.51 -7.93
N ALA A 54 20.42 18.46 -6.66
CA ALA A 54 21.16 19.55 -6.00
C ALA A 54 22.49 19.85 -6.71
N ALA A 55 23.26 18.81 -7.05
CA ALA A 55 24.54 18.98 -7.76
C ALA A 55 24.35 19.69 -9.10
N LEU A 56 23.29 19.35 -9.86
CA LEU A 56 22.94 20.04 -11.11
C LEU A 56 22.61 21.51 -10.91
N VAL A 57 21.81 21.83 -9.87
CA VAL A 57 21.46 23.21 -9.55
C VAL A 57 22.70 24.02 -9.16
N HIS A 58 23.55 23.49 -8.28
CA HIS A 58 24.79 24.14 -7.85
C HIS A 58 25.79 24.36 -9.00
N TYR A 59 25.84 23.43 -9.96
CA TYR A 59 26.63 23.63 -11.18
C TYR A 59 26.10 24.79 -12.03
N LYS A 60 24.77 24.81 -12.29
CA LYS A 60 24.14 25.90 -13.06
C LYS A 60 24.34 27.26 -12.39
N GLU A 61 24.42 27.28 -11.08
CA GLU A 61 24.67 28.48 -10.26
C GLU A 61 26.18 28.77 -10.03
N LYS A 62 27.07 28.05 -10.70
CA LYS A 62 28.54 28.19 -10.60
C LYS A 62 29.09 28.03 -9.17
N GLN A 63 28.41 27.25 -8.32
CA GLN A 63 28.82 26.98 -6.93
C GLN A 63 29.71 25.72 -6.82
N ILE A 64 29.60 24.80 -7.74
CA ILE A 64 30.40 23.58 -7.83
C ILE A 64 30.88 23.45 -9.29
N ASN A 65 32.13 23.06 -9.51
CA ASN A 65 32.69 22.89 -10.84
C ASN A 65 32.14 21.63 -11.55
N LYS A 66 32.27 21.61 -12.89
CA LYS A 66 31.75 20.54 -13.74
C LYS A 66 32.27 19.15 -13.37
N LYS A 67 33.55 19.04 -13.00
CA LYS A 67 34.22 17.75 -12.72
C LYS A 67 33.63 17.11 -11.47
N ILE A 68 33.49 17.87 -10.38
CA ILE A 68 32.85 17.42 -9.12
C ILE A 68 31.37 17.10 -9.36
N THR A 69 30.64 17.97 -10.06
CA THR A 69 29.23 17.74 -10.36
C THR A 69 29.00 16.43 -11.10
N ASN A 70 29.75 16.17 -12.17
CA ASN A 70 29.59 14.95 -12.95
C ASN A 70 29.92 13.68 -12.15
N SER A 71 30.91 13.73 -11.24
CA SER A 71 31.23 12.60 -10.37
C SER A 71 30.13 12.33 -9.34
N ILE A 72 29.54 13.37 -8.75
CA ILE A 72 28.38 13.24 -7.83
C ILE A 72 27.18 12.66 -8.57
N ILE A 73 26.85 13.17 -9.76
CA ILE A 73 25.75 12.65 -10.57
C ILE A 73 25.96 11.17 -10.89
N LYS A 74 27.15 10.78 -11.35
CA LYS A 74 27.45 9.38 -11.68
C LYS A 74 27.33 8.47 -10.47
N ALA A 75 27.88 8.88 -9.31
CA ALA A 75 27.74 8.13 -8.06
C ALA A 75 26.28 8.02 -7.59
N SER A 76 25.50 9.12 -7.69
CA SER A 76 24.08 9.10 -7.36
C SER A 76 23.29 8.17 -8.28
N ASP A 77 23.58 8.18 -9.59
CA ASP A 77 22.92 7.29 -10.56
C ASP A 77 23.25 5.80 -10.28
N GLU A 78 24.46 5.49 -9.77
CA GLU A 78 24.81 4.13 -9.32
C GLU A 78 24.00 3.70 -8.10
N VAL A 79 23.75 4.60 -7.12
CA VAL A 79 22.86 4.34 -5.97
C VAL A 79 21.43 4.12 -6.44
N ILE A 80 20.89 4.99 -7.29
CA ILE A 80 19.53 4.89 -7.79
C ILE A 80 19.30 3.56 -8.54
N LYS A 81 20.31 3.09 -9.29
CA LYS A 81 20.27 1.81 -10.01
C LYS A 81 20.51 0.58 -9.14
N GLY A 82 20.70 0.75 -7.83
CA GLY A 82 20.92 -0.35 -6.88
C GLY A 82 22.31 -0.99 -6.92
N LYS A 83 23.28 -0.38 -7.60
CA LYS A 83 24.64 -0.94 -7.72
C LYS A 83 25.45 -0.86 -6.42
N LEU A 84 25.00 -0.07 -5.45
CA LEU A 84 25.69 0.20 -4.19
C LEU A 84 24.84 -0.14 -2.95
N ASP A 85 23.78 -0.95 -3.12
CA ASP A 85 22.77 -1.23 -2.06
C ASP A 85 23.41 -1.81 -0.80
N GLU A 86 24.48 -2.61 -0.93
CA GLU A 86 25.22 -3.19 0.21
C GLU A 86 25.94 -2.13 1.10
N ASN A 87 25.95 -0.86 0.70
CA ASN A 87 26.56 0.23 1.45
C ASN A 87 25.55 0.99 2.33
N PHE A 88 24.31 0.49 2.48
CA PHE A 88 23.27 1.11 3.27
C PHE A 88 22.81 0.19 4.41
N PRO A 89 23.65 -0.02 5.45
CA PRO A 89 23.39 -1.01 6.49
C PRO A 89 22.54 -0.50 7.65
N LEU A 90 22.11 0.78 7.61
CA LEU A 90 21.45 1.41 8.76
C LEU A 90 20.03 0.89 8.96
N LYS A 91 19.66 0.78 10.23
CA LYS A 91 18.35 0.29 10.66
C LYS A 91 17.35 1.44 10.81
N VAL A 92 16.07 1.10 10.78
CA VAL A 92 14.96 2.04 10.94
C VAL A 92 15.04 2.78 12.29
N TRP A 93 15.40 2.06 13.35
CA TRP A 93 15.45 2.60 14.71
C TRP A 93 16.75 3.39 14.93
N GLN A 94 16.71 4.64 14.49
CA GLN A 94 17.83 5.59 14.51
C GLN A 94 17.35 6.97 15.00
N THR A 95 18.17 8.03 14.83
CA THR A 95 17.71 9.39 15.12
C THR A 95 16.44 9.72 14.33
N GLY A 96 15.46 10.28 15.03
CA GLY A 96 14.11 10.49 14.47
C GLY A 96 14.03 11.50 13.33
N SER A 97 15.04 12.31 13.10
CA SER A 97 15.19 13.17 11.93
C SER A 97 15.62 12.41 10.66
N GLY A 98 16.23 11.22 10.81
CA GLY A 98 16.84 10.45 9.71
C GLY A 98 18.24 10.93 9.33
N THR A 99 18.93 11.73 10.18
CA THR A 99 20.24 12.28 9.86
C THR A 99 21.28 11.21 9.58
N GLN A 100 21.26 10.11 10.29
CA GLN A 100 22.19 9.00 10.06
C GLN A 100 22.04 8.44 8.64
N THR A 101 20.82 8.26 8.15
CA THR A 101 20.55 7.80 6.78
C THR A 101 20.98 8.84 5.73
N ASN A 102 20.66 10.12 5.92
CA ASN A 102 21.11 11.18 5.02
C ASN A 102 22.63 11.24 4.93
N MET A 103 23.33 11.13 6.07
CA MET A 103 24.79 11.10 6.11
C MET A 103 25.34 9.84 5.45
N ASN A 104 24.72 8.68 5.62
CA ASN A 104 25.11 7.45 4.92
C ASN A 104 25.10 7.66 3.41
N VAL A 105 24.02 8.23 2.87
CA VAL A 105 23.94 8.50 1.41
C VAL A 105 24.99 9.54 0.99
N ASN A 106 25.19 10.60 1.78
CA ASN A 106 26.21 11.61 1.51
C ASN A 106 27.61 11.01 1.47
N GLU A 107 27.97 10.17 2.45
CA GLU A 107 29.27 9.50 2.54
C GLU A 107 29.49 8.53 1.39
N VAL A 108 28.50 7.70 1.06
CA VAL A 108 28.58 6.74 -0.06
C VAL A 108 28.77 7.47 -1.39
N ILE A 109 27.97 8.48 -1.67
CA ILE A 109 28.08 9.28 -2.90
C ILE A 109 29.43 10.01 -2.95
N ALA A 110 29.88 10.63 -1.84
CA ALA A 110 31.15 11.33 -1.81
C ALA A 110 32.33 10.39 -2.04
N ASN A 111 32.41 9.26 -1.33
CA ASN A 111 33.49 8.30 -1.50
C ASN A 111 33.52 7.65 -2.89
N ARG A 112 32.34 7.36 -3.47
CA ARG A 112 32.26 6.86 -4.84
C ARG A 112 32.68 7.92 -5.87
N ALA A 113 32.27 9.17 -5.67
CA ALA A 113 32.70 10.29 -6.53
C ALA A 113 34.21 10.56 -6.44
N ILE A 114 34.81 10.45 -5.23
CA ILE A 114 36.25 10.54 -5.02
C ILE A 114 36.99 9.46 -5.83
N GLU A 115 36.54 8.21 -5.76
CA GLU A 115 37.12 7.09 -6.49
C GLU A 115 36.97 7.28 -8.01
N ILE A 116 35.83 7.74 -8.51
CA ILE A 116 35.61 8.08 -9.92
C ILE A 116 36.62 9.14 -10.41
N LEU A 117 37.05 10.02 -9.51
CA LEU A 117 38.04 11.06 -9.79
C LEU A 117 39.52 10.63 -9.56
N GLY A 118 39.75 9.34 -9.24
CA GLY A 118 41.07 8.79 -8.96
C GLY A 118 41.60 9.11 -7.56
N GLY A 119 40.77 9.62 -6.65
CA GLY A 119 41.16 9.93 -5.29
C GLY A 119 41.03 8.74 -4.32
N LYS A 120 41.48 8.92 -3.09
CA LYS A 120 41.49 7.90 -2.02
C LYS A 120 40.18 7.99 -1.21
N LYS A 121 39.41 6.89 -1.10
CA LYS A 121 38.23 6.78 -0.25
C LYS A 121 38.52 7.24 1.19
N GLY A 122 37.61 8.00 1.80
CA GLY A 122 37.75 8.54 3.14
C GLY A 122 38.56 9.84 3.26
N SER A 123 39.20 10.29 2.15
CA SER A 123 39.98 11.53 2.14
C SER A 123 39.17 12.82 2.23
N LYS A 124 37.88 12.76 1.91
CA LYS A 124 36.98 13.90 1.73
C LYS A 124 37.46 14.92 0.67
N LYS A 125 38.40 14.51 -0.19
CA LYS A 125 38.97 15.29 -1.29
C LYS A 125 39.03 14.45 -2.54
N PRO A 126 38.69 14.97 -3.74
CA PRO A 126 38.22 16.36 -4.00
C PRO A 126 36.72 16.57 -3.74
N VAL A 127 35.96 15.55 -3.27
CA VAL A 127 34.52 15.66 -2.96
C VAL A 127 34.29 15.51 -1.46
N HIS A 128 33.61 16.48 -0.84
CA HIS A 128 33.27 16.44 0.56
C HIS A 128 31.79 16.09 0.75
N PRO A 129 31.40 15.19 1.68
CA PRO A 129 30.00 14.79 1.87
C PRO A 129 29.07 15.95 2.26
N ASN A 130 29.55 16.89 3.08
CA ASN A 130 28.72 18.04 3.50
C ASN A 130 28.85 19.23 2.53
N ASP A 131 30.09 19.62 2.14
CA ASP A 131 30.30 20.87 1.40
C ASP A 131 29.92 20.77 -0.06
N HIS A 132 29.88 19.54 -0.63
CA HIS A 132 29.52 19.30 -2.03
C HIS A 132 28.20 18.52 -2.15
N VAL A 133 28.09 17.31 -1.58
CA VAL A 133 26.94 16.43 -1.76
C VAL A 133 25.70 16.98 -1.01
N ASN A 134 25.89 17.46 0.21
CA ASN A 134 24.80 18.01 1.05
C ASN A 134 24.71 19.55 1.02
N LYS A 135 25.40 20.21 0.09
CA LYS A 135 25.42 21.68 -0.01
C LYS A 135 24.04 22.29 -0.07
N SER A 136 23.77 23.34 0.72
CA SER A 136 22.48 24.04 0.83
C SER A 136 21.30 23.16 1.26
N GLN A 137 21.56 22.08 1.97
CA GLN A 137 20.55 21.12 2.43
C GLN A 137 20.74 20.80 3.92
N SER A 138 19.68 20.42 4.59
CA SER A 138 19.68 19.79 5.91
C SER A 138 19.01 18.42 5.77
N THR A 139 19.26 17.51 6.70
CA THR A 139 18.44 16.30 6.78
C THR A 139 16.97 16.66 7.01
N ASN A 140 16.71 17.76 7.70
CA ASN A 140 15.36 18.15 8.10
C ASN A 140 14.45 18.43 6.91
N ASP A 141 14.98 18.93 5.79
CA ASP A 141 14.23 19.09 4.53
C ASP A 141 14.45 17.92 3.55
N VAL A 142 15.61 17.27 3.54
CA VAL A 142 15.93 16.15 2.65
C VAL A 142 15.12 14.90 2.97
N PHE A 143 15.03 14.53 4.26
CA PHE A 143 14.38 13.26 4.63
C PHE A 143 12.86 13.27 4.36
N PRO A 144 12.08 14.31 4.76
CA PRO A 144 10.67 14.38 4.39
C PRO A 144 10.46 14.49 2.87
N THR A 145 11.34 15.19 2.16
CA THR A 145 11.31 15.20 0.69
C THR A 145 11.51 13.79 0.12
N ALA A 146 12.44 13.01 0.65
CA ALA A 146 12.66 11.63 0.24
C ALA A 146 11.47 10.72 0.58
N MET A 147 10.80 10.94 1.71
CA MET A 147 9.56 10.23 2.07
C MET A 147 8.49 10.46 1.01
N HIS A 148 8.23 11.70 0.63
CA HIS A 148 7.25 12.06 -0.40
C HIS A 148 7.61 11.49 -1.77
N ILE A 149 8.87 11.59 -2.20
CA ILE A 149 9.32 11.01 -3.48
C ILE A 149 9.11 9.50 -3.48
N SER A 150 9.51 8.79 -2.43
CA SER A 150 9.37 7.34 -2.32
C SER A 150 7.90 6.90 -2.34
N VAL A 151 7.05 7.55 -1.54
CA VAL A 151 5.60 7.26 -1.49
C VAL A 151 4.98 7.45 -2.88
N ALA A 152 5.30 8.55 -3.57
CA ALA A 152 4.76 8.82 -4.90
C ALA A 152 5.24 7.78 -5.94
N GLN A 153 6.53 7.46 -5.95
CA GLN A 153 7.10 6.50 -6.90
C GLN A 153 6.53 5.09 -6.71
N GLU A 154 6.51 4.58 -5.47
CA GLU A 154 5.99 3.24 -5.17
C GLU A 154 4.47 3.16 -5.41
N THR A 155 3.74 4.23 -5.12
CA THR A 155 2.30 4.28 -5.40
C THR A 155 2.01 4.22 -6.89
N ILE A 156 2.70 5.04 -7.70
CA ILE A 156 2.47 5.11 -9.14
C ILE A 156 2.96 3.85 -9.86
N SER A 157 4.13 3.32 -9.46
CA SER A 157 4.77 2.21 -10.16
C SER A 157 4.27 0.83 -9.74
N LYS A 158 3.78 0.66 -8.50
CA LYS A 158 3.37 -0.65 -7.95
C LYS A 158 1.91 -0.68 -7.48
N LEU A 159 1.54 0.22 -6.56
CA LEU A 159 0.25 0.12 -5.86
C LEU A 159 -0.93 0.31 -6.82
N LEU A 160 -0.98 1.42 -7.53
CA LEU A 160 -2.08 1.72 -8.44
C LEU A 160 -2.22 0.67 -9.56
N PRO A 161 -1.13 0.21 -10.23
CA PRO A 161 -1.23 -0.88 -11.19
C PRO A 161 -1.80 -2.17 -10.59
N SER A 162 -1.37 -2.55 -9.38
CA SER A 162 -1.84 -3.78 -8.71
C SER A 162 -3.33 -3.71 -8.37
N LEU A 163 -3.79 -2.59 -7.83
CA LEU A 163 -5.21 -2.37 -7.52
C LEU A 163 -6.06 -2.37 -8.79
N LYS A 164 -5.58 -1.74 -9.89
CA LYS A 164 -6.28 -1.73 -11.19
C LYS A 164 -6.37 -3.14 -11.81
N ILE A 165 -5.39 -4.00 -11.59
CA ILE A 165 -5.47 -5.42 -12.01
C ILE A 165 -6.61 -6.12 -11.26
N LEU A 166 -6.68 -5.98 -9.93
CA LEU A 166 -7.74 -6.61 -9.13
C LEU A 166 -9.12 -6.06 -9.48
N GLU A 167 -9.26 -4.75 -9.63
CA GLU A 167 -10.51 -4.10 -10.04
C GLU A 167 -11.03 -4.68 -11.36
N LYS A 168 -10.14 -4.82 -12.35
CA LYS A 168 -10.46 -5.39 -13.66
C LYS A 168 -10.91 -6.84 -13.58
N GLU A 169 -10.27 -7.67 -12.76
CA GLU A 169 -10.68 -9.07 -12.58
C GLU A 169 -12.03 -9.19 -11.86
N LEU A 170 -12.29 -8.35 -10.85
CA LEU A 170 -13.60 -8.28 -10.19
C LEU A 170 -14.70 -7.83 -11.17
N ALA A 171 -14.42 -6.85 -12.03
CA ALA A 171 -15.36 -6.40 -13.07
C ALA A 171 -15.67 -7.52 -14.08
N LYS A 172 -14.67 -8.32 -14.45
CA LYS A 172 -14.89 -9.49 -15.33
C LYS A 172 -15.79 -10.53 -14.64
N LYS A 173 -15.52 -10.83 -13.37
CA LYS A 173 -16.33 -11.79 -12.60
C LYS A 173 -17.77 -11.30 -12.42
N SER A 174 -17.97 -10.01 -12.16
CA SER A 174 -19.31 -9.41 -12.12
C SER A 174 -20.09 -9.66 -13.42
N LYS A 175 -19.45 -9.47 -14.58
CA LYS A 175 -20.07 -9.74 -15.88
C LYS A 175 -20.31 -11.24 -16.12
N GLU A 176 -19.32 -12.10 -15.82
CA GLU A 176 -19.38 -13.54 -15.97
C GLU A 176 -20.55 -14.15 -15.18
N PHE A 177 -20.76 -13.65 -13.96
CA PHE A 177 -21.76 -14.17 -13.02
C PHE A 177 -23.10 -13.45 -13.07
N LYS A 178 -23.32 -12.53 -14.01
CA LYS A 178 -24.50 -11.66 -14.10
C LYS A 178 -25.84 -12.42 -13.99
N ASN A 179 -25.91 -13.61 -14.62
CA ASN A 179 -27.16 -14.38 -14.72
C ASN A 179 -27.23 -15.54 -13.70
N ILE A 180 -26.33 -15.62 -12.74
CA ILE A 180 -26.32 -16.64 -11.70
C ILE A 180 -27.06 -16.08 -10.48
N ILE A 181 -28.33 -16.48 -10.32
CA ILE A 181 -29.15 -16.07 -9.19
C ILE A 181 -28.79 -16.91 -7.98
N LYS A 182 -28.59 -16.27 -6.87
CA LYS A 182 -28.27 -16.87 -5.58
C LYS A 182 -29.07 -16.24 -4.46
N ILE A 183 -29.09 -16.88 -3.30
CA ILE A 183 -29.60 -16.28 -2.08
C ILE A 183 -28.65 -15.19 -1.58
N GLY A 184 -29.19 -14.04 -1.19
CA GLY A 184 -28.48 -13.04 -0.44
C GLY A 184 -28.34 -13.43 1.02
N ARG A 185 -27.40 -12.79 1.73
CA ARG A 185 -27.24 -12.95 3.19
C ARG A 185 -27.06 -11.59 3.87
N THR A 186 -27.86 -11.34 4.90
CA THR A 186 -27.68 -10.23 5.83
C THR A 186 -27.57 -10.81 7.24
N HIS A 187 -26.68 -10.30 8.07
CA HIS A 187 -26.38 -10.89 9.40
C HIS A 187 -25.89 -12.37 9.32
N LEU A 188 -25.36 -12.80 8.19
CA LEU A 188 -25.08 -14.21 7.82
C LEU A 188 -26.34 -15.09 7.76
N GLN A 189 -27.53 -14.52 7.84
CA GLN A 189 -28.82 -15.20 7.68
C GLN A 189 -29.31 -15.08 6.25
N ASP A 190 -30.14 -16.04 5.82
CA ASP A 190 -30.77 -16.03 4.53
C ASP A 190 -31.59 -14.76 4.28
N ALA A 191 -31.43 -14.16 3.13
CA ALA A 191 -32.13 -12.96 2.71
C ALA A 191 -32.74 -13.13 1.30
N THR A 192 -33.25 -12.08 0.70
CA THR A 192 -33.80 -12.10 -0.64
C THR A 192 -32.73 -12.37 -1.70
N PRO A 193 -33.10 -12.91 -2.87
CA PRO A 193 -32.17 -13.18 -3.95
C PRO A 193 -31.46 -11.96 -4.50
N LEU A 194 -30.25 -12.21 -5.04
CA LEU A 194 -29.53 -11.30 -5.92
C LEU A 194 -28.75 -12.16 -6.95
N SER A 195 -28.16 -11.53 -7.96
CA SER A 195 -27.21 -12.30 -8.79
C SER A 195 -25.81 -12.27 -8.16
N LEU A 196 -25.04 -13.35 -8.34
CA LEU A 196 -23.63 -13.40 -7.97
C LEU A 196 -22.83 -12.27 -8.67
N GLY A 197 -23.26 -11.87 -9.87
CA GLY A 197 -22.69 -10.73 -10.57
C GLY A 197 -22.93 -9.39 -9.86
N GLN A 198 -24.11 -9.18 -9.26
CA GLN A 198 -24.42 -8.00 -8.44
C GLN A 198 -23.54 -7.97 -7.16
N GLU A 199 -23.34 -9.12 -6.51
CA GLU A 199 -22.44 -9.25 -5.36
C GLU A 199 -21.00 -8.83 -5.71
N PHE A 200 -20.45 -9.37 -6.81
CA PHE A 200 -19.11 -9.00 -7.30
C PHE A 200 -19.02 -7.55 -7.79
N SER A 201 -20.10 -6.97 -8.29
CA SER A 201 -20.13 -5.54 -8.65
C SER A 201 -19.92 -4.62 -7.45
N GLY A 202 -20.43 -5.01 -6.29
CA GLY A 202 -20.18 -4.31 -5.03
C GLY A 202 -18.70 -4.30 -4.68
N TYR A 203 -18.02 -5.42 -4.81
CA TYR A 203 -16.56 -5.53 -4.57
C TYR A 203 -15.75 -4.66 -5.53
N GLN A 204 -16.11 -4.69 -6.82
CA GLN A 204 -15.48 -3.85 -7.84
C GLN A 204 -15.60 -2.37 -7.52
N VAL A 205 -16.81 -1.89 -7.16
CA VAL A 205 -17.04 -0.47 -6.86
C VAL A 205 -16.30 -0.03 -5.60
N GLN A 206 -16.24 -0.87 -4.55
CA GLN A 206 -15.44 -0.59 -3.36
C GLN A 206 -13.97 -0.35 -3.72
N LEU A 207 -13.39 -1.22 -4.55
CA LEU A 207 -11.98 -1.10 -4.95
C LEU A 207 -11.74 0.11 -5.86
N LYS A 208 -12.63 0.37 -6.83
CA LYS A 208 -12.57 1.57 -7.67
C LYS A 208 -12.52 2.84 -6.83
N LYS A 209 -13.38 2.94 -5.81
CA LYS A 209 -13.38 4.08 -4.90
C LYS A 209 -12.11 4.16 -4.02
N CYS A 210 -11.48 3.04 -3.68
CA CYS A 210 -10.17 3.05 -3.01
C CYS A 210 -9.09 3.64 -3.93
N ILE A 211 -9.07 3.25 -5.21
CA ILE A 211 -8.13 3.82 -6.20
C ILE A 211 -8.32 5.33 -6.31
N GLU A 212 -9.56 5.81 -6.46
CA GLU A 212 -9.90 7.23 -6.56
C GLU A 212 -9.41 8.02 -5.32
N ARG A 213 -9.61 7.48 -4.10
CA ARG A 213 -9.13 8.13 -2.86
C ARG A 213 -7.61 8.20 -2.79
N ILE A 214 -6.91 7.12 -3.18
CA ILE A 214 -5.45 7.08 -3.21
C ILE A 214 -4.91 8.09 -4.23
N GLU A 215 -5.49 8.16 -5.44
CA GLU A 215 -5.09 9.12 -6.47
C GLU A 215 -5.35 10.57 -6.02
N LEU A 216 -6.39 10.83 -5.25
CA LEU A 216 -6.66 12.14 -4.67
C LEU A 216 -5.64 12.53 -3.60
N ALA A 217 -5.39 11.64 -2.63
CA ALA A 217 -4.44 11.89 -1.54
C ALA A 217 -3.00 12.02 -2.06
N LEU A 218 -2.66 11.33 -3.15
CA LEU A 218 -1.35 11.42 -3.79
C LEU A 218 -1.01 12.86 -4.24
N LYS A 219 -1.99 13.71 -4.50
CA LYS A 219 -1.77 15.11 -4.92
C LYS A 219 -1.12 15.95 -3.81
N GLU A 220 -1.39 15.67 -2.54
CA GLU A 220 -0.73 16.32 -1.41
C GLU A 220 0.73 15.86 -1.26
N ILE A 221 1.02 14.60 -1.58
CA ILE A 221 2.37 14.03 -1.56
C ILE A 221 3.30 14.70 -2.58
N TYR A 222 2.77 15.37 -3.60
CA TYR A 222 3.60 16.05 -4.59
C TYR A 222 4.25 17.34 -4.08
N PHE A 223 3.91 17.83 -2.90
CA PHE A 223 4.54 19.01 -2.32
C PHE A 223 5.76 18.61 -1.48
N LEU A 224 6.92 19.24 -1.77
CA LEU A 224 8.20 18.83 -1.21
C LEU A 224 8.73 19.89 -0.22
N ALA A 225 9.25 19.43 0.90
CA ALA A 225 9.90 20.23 1.94
C ALA A 225 11.24 20.84 1.49
N GLN A 226 11.82 20.33 0.40
CA GLN A 226 13.18 20.66 -0.04
C GLN A 226 13.40 22.18 -0.18
N GLY A 227 14.50 22.66 0.39
CA GLY A 227 14.86 24.07 0.44
C GLY A 227 14.49 24.76 1.76
N GLY A 228 13.79 24.08 2.68
CA GLY A 228 13.53 24.59 4.04
C GLY A 228 14.77 24.60 4.93
N THR A 229 15.74 23.78 4.59
CA THR A 229 16.99 23.56 5.36
C THR A 229 16.74 23.15 6.83
N ALA A 230 17.30 23.84 7.80
CA ALA A 230 17.30 23.41 9.21
C ALA A 230 15.92 23.47 9.88
N VAL A 231 15.20 24.59 9.70
CA VAL A 231 13.94 24.90 10.43
C VAL A 231 12.83 25.43 9.51
N GLY A 232 13.07 25.55 8.22
CA GLY A 232 12.07 26.05 7.25
C GLY A 232 12.42 27.40 6.63
N THR A 233 13.42 28.12 7.13
CA THR A 233 13.84 29.46 6.67
C THR A 233 14.67 29.45 5.39
N GLY A 234 15.23 28.29 5.01
CA GLY A 234 16.14 28.17 3.86
C GLY A 234 17.53 28.78 4.12
N ILE A 235 17.97 28.87 5.37
CA ILE A 235 19.30 29.38 5.72
C ILE A 235 20.40 28.64 4.94
N ASN A 236 21.45 29.35 4.53
CA ASN A 236 22.58 28.83 3.75
C ASN A 236 22.20 28.31 2.35
N SER A 237 21.02 28.67 1.83
CA SER A 237 20.64 28.41 0.44
C SER A 237 20.46 29.74 -0.32
N LYS A 238 20.67 29.71 -1.64
CA LYS A 238 20.36 30.87 -2.50
C LYS A 238 18.85 31.02 -2.69
N LYS A 239 18.37 32.25 -2.83
CA LYS A 239 16.97 32.55 -3.15
C LYS A 239 16.51 31.75 -4.39
N GLY A 240 15.42 31.02 -4.27
CA GLY A 240 14.85 30.18 -5.33
C GLY A 240 15.52 28.83 -5.52
N PHE A 241 16.44 28.42 -4.63
CA PHE A 241 17.03 27.07 -4.65
C PHE A 241 15.94 25.98 -4.56
N ASP A 242 14.96 26.17 -3.68
CA ASP A 242 13.81 25.26 -3.51
C ASP A 242 13.08 24.97 -4.83
N LYS A 243 12.72 26.03 -5.57
CA LYS A 243 12.03 25.91 -6.87
C LYS A 243 12.89 25.20 -7.91
N LYS A 244 14.20 25.48 -7.93
CA LYS A 244 15.13 24.91 -8.90
C LYS A 244 15.38 23.43 -8.66
N ILE A 245 15.63 23.03 -7.41
CA ILE A 245 15.89 21.64 -7.07
C ILE A 245 14.65 20.77 -7.27
N VAL A 246 13.47 21.23 -6.84
CA VAL A 246 12.22 20.50 -7.03
C VAL A 246 11.89 20.34 -8.53
N LYS A 247 12.17 21.36 -9.35
CA LYS A 247 12.04 21.25 -10.82
C LYS A 247 12.95 20.16 -11.40
N GLU A 248 14.19 20.03 -10.93
CA GLU A 248 15.11 18.97 -11.39
C GLU A 248 14.65 17.58 -10.89
N VAL A 249 14.14 17.48 -9.67
CA VAL A 249 13.54 16.24 -9.13
C VAL A 249 12.33 15.83 -9.98
N ALA A 250 11.40 16.75 -10.25
CA ALA A 250 10.22 16.49 -11.07
C ALA A 250 10.59 16.06 -12.50
N LYS A 251 11.59 16.70 -13.10
CA LYS A 251 12.11 16.34 -14.43
C LYS A 251 12.70 14.92 -14.44
N TYR A 252 13.46 14.56 -13.41
CA TYR A 252 14.11 13.26 -13.32
C TYR A 252 13.10 12.12 -13.10
N THR A 253 12.18 12.32 -12.17
CA THR A 253 11.17 11.31 -11.78
C THR A 253 9.98 11.23 -12.72
N LYS A 254 9.75 12.26 -13.55
CA LYS A 254 8.53 12.46 -14.36
C LYS A 254 7.25 12.54 -13.53
N ILE A 255 7.37 12.90 -12.26
CA ILE A 255 6.25 13.11 -11.34
C ILE A 255 6.12 14.61 -11.10
N PRO A 256 4.90 15.19 -11.05
CA PRO A 256 4.68 16.64 -11.02
C PRO A 256 4.91 17.24 -9.63
N PHE A 257 6.09 16.98 -9.04
CA PHE A 257 6.47 17.55 -7.76
C PHE A 257 6.55 19.08 -7.81
N LYS A 258 6.14 19.69 -6.69
CA LYS A 258 6.11 21.15 -6.49
C LYS A 258 6.79 21.49 -5.16
N PRO A 259 7.42 22.67 -5.03
CA PRO A 259 7.88 23.13 -3.73
C PRO A 259 6.67 23.41 -2.85
N ALA A 260 6.68 22.93 -1.61
CA ALA A 260 5.65 23.25 -0.64
C ALA A 260 5.63 24.77 -0.37
N ALA A 261 4.45 25.32 -0.18
CA ALA A 261 4.28 26.77 0.07
C ALA A 261 4.84 27.18 1.44
N ASN A 262 4.68 26.30 2.44
CA ASN A 262 5.16 26.52 3.81
C ASN A 262 6.13 25.40 4.22
N LYS A 263 7.43 25.73 4.33
CA LYS A 263 8.47 24.78 4.71
C LYS A 263 8.46 24.46 6.21
N PHE A 264 7.92 25.34 7.03
CA PHE A 264 7.84 25.10 8.48
C PHE A 264 6.88 23.94 8.78
N ALA A 265 5.71 23.95 8.15
CA ALA A 265 4.75 22.84 8.26
C ALA A 265 5.35 21.50 7.78
N GLU A 266 6.01 21.51 6.63
CA GLU A 266 6.53 20.28 5.99
C GLU A 266 7.73 19.65 6.75
N LEU A 267 8.42 20.40 7.61
CA LEU A 267 9.49 19.88 8.46
C LEU A 267 8.94 19.32 9.78
N ALA A 268 7.94 20.00 10.34
CA ALA A 268 7.39 19.72 11.66
C ALA A 268 6.20 18.77 11.68
N ALA A 269 5.46 18.66 10.58
CA ALA A 269 4.29 17.83 10.46
C ALA A 269 4.38 16.91 9.23
N HIS A 270 3.63 15.81 9.25
CA HIS A 270 3.53 14.87 8.14
C HIS A 270 2.06 14.54 7.83
N ASP A 271 1.19 15.55 7.89
CA ASP A 271 -0.27 15.40 7.75
C ASP A 271 -0.64 14.78 6.41
N SER A 272 0.05 15.15 5.32
CA SER A 272 -0.13 14.54 4.00
C SER A 272 0.14 13.04 3.98
N ILE A 273 1.15 12.56 4.72
CA ILE A 273 1.45 11.12 4.84
C ILE A 273 0.44 10.43 5.76
N VAL A 274 0.03 11.08 6.85
CA VAL A 274 -1.04 10.56 7.73
C VAL A 274 -2.34 10.41 6.96
N ASN A 275 -2.74 11.42 6.19
CA ASN A 275 -3.91 11.37 5.32
C ASN A 275 -3.78 10.26 4.26
N PHE A 276 -2.64 10.17 3.57
CA PHE A 276 -2.38 9.13 2.59
C PHE A 276 -2.46 7.73 3.22
N SER A 277 -1.89 7.55 4.41
CA SER A 277 -2.01 6.31 5.21
C SER A 277 -3.46 5.98 5.56
N GLY A 278 -4.28 6.99 5.84
CA GLY A 278 -5.73 6.84 6.06
C GLY A 278 -6.46 6.27 4.85
N THR A 279 -6.05 6.66 3.63
CA THR A 279 -6.63 6.07 2.41
C THR A 279 -6.20 4.61 2.21
N LEU A 280 -4.96 4.25 2.56
CA LEU A 280 -4.50 2.86 2.56
C LEU A 280 -5.23 2.02 3.61
N ASN A 281 -5.49 2.59 4.79
CA ASN A 281 -6.29 1.95 5.82
C ASN A 281 -7.73 1.67 5.33
N THR A 282 -8.37 2.64 4.68
CA THR A 282 -9.70 2.44 4.07
C THR A 282 -9.67 1.36 2.99
N CYS A 283 -8.61 1.30 2.19
CA CYS A 283 -8.40 0.25 1.20
C CYS A 283 -8.25 -1.13 1.87
N ALA A 284 -7.48 -1.23 2.95
CA ALA A 284 -7.32 -2.46 3.72
C ALA A 284 -8.66 -2.95 4.31
N VAL A 285 -9.50 -2.05 4.82
CA VAL A 285 -10.86 -2.40 5.31
C VAL A 285 -11.72 -2.99 4.18
N ALA A 286 -11.70 -2.38 2.99
CA ALA A 286 -12.44 -2.90 1.84
C ALA A 286 -11.91 -4.28 1.39
N LEU A 287 -10.59 -4.44 1.29
CA LEU A 287 -9.95 -5.71 0.91
C LEU A 287 -10.20 -6.82 1.94
N MET A 288 -10.21 -6.48 3.24
CA MET A 288 -10.56 -7.41 4.32
C MET A 288 -11.97 -7.98 4.12
N LYS A 289 -12.95 -7.11 3.84
CA LYS A 289 -14.33 -7.50 3.59
C LYS A 289 -14.44 -8.38 2.34
N ILE A 290 -13.85 -7.97 1.23
CA ILE A 290 -13.90 -8.72 -0.04
C ILE A 290 -13.27 -10.11 0.14
N SER A 291 -12.10 -10.20 0.76
CA SER A 291 -11.41 -11.46 0.97
C SER A 291 -12.17 -12.40 1.90
N ASN A 292 -12.81 -11.88 2.95
CA ASN A 292 -13.64 -12.66 3.86
C ASN A 292 -14.89 -13.21 3.15
N ASP A 293 -15.59 -12.40 2.36
CA ASP A 293 -16.75 -12.86 1.62
C ASP A 293 -16.37 -13.98 0.63
N VAL A 294 -15.31 -13.78 -0.14
CA VAL A 294 -14.81 -14.81 -1.08
C VAL A 294 -14.44 -16.10 -0.33
N ARG A 295 -13.79 -15.98 0.83
CA ARG A 295 -13.41 -17.13 1.67
C ARG A 295 -14.62 -17.86 2.21
N PHE A 296 -15.63 -17.14 2.71
CA PHE A 296 -16.87 -17.75 3.22
C PHE A 296 -17.66 -18.43 2.11
N LEU A 297 -17.85 -17.77 0.98
CA LEU A 297 -18.56 -18.35 -0.16
C LEU A 297 -17.86 -19.59 -0.73
N GLY A 298 -16.53 -19.67 -0.61
CA GLY A 298 -15.71 -20.83 -1.00
C GLY A 298 -15.57 -21.91 0.09
N SER A 299 -16.19 -21.74 1.27
CA SER A 299 -16.04 -22.66 2.39
C SER A 299 -16.69 -24.03 2.12
N GLY A 300 -16.12 -25.07 2.70
CA GLY A 300 -16.61 -26.43 2.58
C GLY A 300 -15.57 -27.39 1.98
N PRO A 301 -15.89 -28.21 0.96
CA PRO A 301 -16.96 -28.08 -0.05
C PRO A 301 -18.34 -28.64 0.34
N ARG A 302 -18.44 -29.49 1.37
CA ARG A 302 -19.72 -30.14 1.72
C ARG A 302 -20.39 -29.53 2.96
N ALA A 303 -19.60 -29.20 3.99
CA ALA A 303 -20.07 -28.69 5.29
C ALA A 303 -20.04 -27.14 5.39
N GLY A 304 -19.76 -26.42 4.32
CA GLY A 304 -19.78 -24.98 4.24
C GLY A 304 -20.72 -24.45 3.17
N TYR A 305 -20.62 -23.16 2.84
CA TYR A 305 -21.49 -22.56 1.81
C TYR A 305 -21.23 -23.18 0.44
N GLY A 306 -19.99 -23.31 0.02
CA GLY A 306 -19.62 -24.01 -1.21
C GLY A 306 -20.15 -23.39 -2.50
N GLU A 307 -20.50 -22.09 -2.49
CA GLU A 307 -21.04 -21.38 -3.66
C GLU A 307 -19.97 -21.00 -4.67
N LEU A 308 -18.73 -20.81 -4.20
CA LEU A 308 -17.56 -20.58 -5.06
C LEU A 308 -16.60 -21.76 -5.02
N ILE A 309 -16.00 -22.05 -6.18
CA ILE A 309 -14.87 -22.96 -6.32
C ILE A 309 -13.63 -22.10 -6.50
N LEU A 310 -12.73 -22.14 -5.52
CA LEU A 310 -11.48 -21.38 -5.51
C LEU A 310 -10.37 -22.14 -6.21
N PRO A 311 -9.41 -21.46 -6.87
CA PRO A 311 -8.23 -22.09 -7.44
C PRO A 311 -7.37 -22.77 -6.38
N VAL A 312 -6.77 -23.90 -6.75
CA VAL A 312 -5.77 -24.59 -5.93
C VAL A 312 -4.41 -23.98 -6.20
N ASN A 313 -3.77 -23.41 -5.17
CA ASN A 313 -2.43 -22.84 -5.29
C ASN A 313 -1.34 -23.74 -4.66
N GLU A 314 -1.73 -24.56 -3.69
CA GLU A 314 -0.82 -25.41 -2.93
C GLU A 314 -1.55 -26.61 -2.30
N PRO A 315 -0.85 -27.65 -1.83
CA PRO A 315 -1.44 -28.69 -1.00
C PRO A 315 -1.97 -28.07 0.30
N GLY A 316 -3.27 -28.21 0.57
CA GLY A 316 -3.95 -27.51 1.65
C GLY A 316 -3.74 -28.12 3.05
N SER A 317 -3.16 -29.33 3.15
CA SER A 317 -2.96 -30.02 4.44
C SER A 317 -1.91 -31.12 4.31
N SER A 318 -1.10 -31.28 5.37
CA SER A 318 -0.13 -32.37 5.47
C SER A 318 -0.74 -33.72 5.87
N ILE A 319 -1.96 -33.72 6.45
CA ILE A 319 -2.63 -34.92 6.98
C ILE A 319 -4.03 -35.17 6.42
N MET A 320 -4.59 -34.22 5.64
CA MET A 320 -5.91 -34.33 5.00
C MET A 320 -5.74 -34.23 3.48
N PRO A 321 -5.51 -35.36 2.79
CA PRO A 321 -5.29 -35.36 1.34
C PRO A 321 -6.46 -34.76 0.57
N GLY A 322 -6.16 -33.90 -0.40
CA GLY A 322 -7.17 -33.25 -1.24
C GLY A 322 -7.87 -32.04 -0.62
N LYS A 323 -7.50 -31.62 0.61
CA LYS A 323 -8.01 -30.40 1.21
C LYS A 323 -7.45 -29.16 0.49
N VAL A 324 -8.32 -28.25 0.08
CA VAL A 324 -7.96 -26.94 -0.51
C VAL A 324 -8.34 -25.83 0.46
N ASN A 325 -7.39 -24.94 0.78
CA ASN A 325 -7.61 -23.81 1.66
C ASN A 325 -7.70 -22.50 0.85
N PRO A 326 -8.42 -21.47 1.34
CA PRO A 326 -8.52 -20.17 0.71
C PRO A 326 -7.29 -19.28 1.02
N THR A 327 -6.07 -19.79 0.78
CA THR A 327 -4.81 -19.24 1.30
C THR A 327 -4.50 -17.83 0.77
N GLN A 328 -4.91 -17.49 -0.46
CA GLN A 328 -4.80 -16.12 -0.96
C GLN A 328 -5.68 -15.14 -0.17
N CYS A 329 -6.88 -15.56 0.21
CA CYS A 329 -7.75 -14.74 1.06
C CYS A 329 -7.14 -14.53 2.45
N GLU A 330 -6.54 -15.57 3.02
CA GLU A 330 -5.88 -15.51 4.33
C GLU A 330 -4.68 -14.54 4.29
N ALA A 331 -3.85 -14.62 3.27
CA ALA A 331 -2.72 -13.72 3.07
C ALA A 331 -3.18 -12.26 2.99
N VAL A 332 -4.22 -11.97 2.21
CA VAL A 332 -4.78 -10.61 2.11
C VAL A 332 -5.30 -10.11 3.46
N THR A 333 -6.02 -10.94 4.21
CA THR A 333 -6.56 -10.52 5.52
C THR A 333 -5.44 -10.23 6.54
N MET A 334 -4.35 -11.01 6.55
CA MET A 334 -3.17 -10.72 7.38
C MET A 334 -2.49 -9.41 6.97
N VAL A 335 -2.34 -9.17 5.67
CA VAL A 335 -1.81 -7.89 5.14
C VAL A 335 -2.69 -6.72 5.57
N CYS A 336 -4.01 -6.83 5.45
CA CYS A 336 -4.94 -5.79 5.89
C CYS A 336 -4.78 -5.46 7.37
N ALA A 337 -4.69 -6.47 8.24
CA ALA A 337 -4.46 -6.27 9.67
C ALA A 337 -3.13 -5.55 9.94
N LYS A 338 -2.06 -5.91 9.20
CA LYS A 338 -0.76 -5.23 9.31
C LYS A 338 -0.83 -3.77 8.88
N VAL A 339 -1.52 -3.47 7.78
CA VAL A 339 -1.70 -2.09 7.28
C VAL A 339 -2.48 -1.22 8.27
N ILE A 340 -3.52 -1.76 8.90
CA ILE A 340 -4.28 -1.08 9.96
C ILE A 340 -3.34 -0.74 11.13
N GLY A 341 -2.51 -1.69 11.58
CA GLY A 341 -1.52 -1.45 12.63
C GLY A 341 -0.47 -0.40 12.24
N ASN A 342 0.00 -0.42 10.99
CA ASN A 342 0.94 0.60 10.48
C ASN A 342 0.30 1.99 10.47
N HIS A 343 -0.98 2.11 10.07
CA HIS A 343 -1.71 3.39 10.08
C HIS A 343 -1.81 3.96 11.50
N THR A 344 -2.13 3.14 12.50
CA THR A 344 -2.14 3.56 13.90
C THR A 344 -0.77 4.11 14.32
N GLY A 345 0.31 3.39 13.99
CA GLY A 345 1.67 3.84 14.27
C GLY A 345 2.03 5.16 13.58
N ILE A 346 1.61 5.35 12.32
CA ILE A 346 1.81 6.60 11.57
C ILE A 346 1.03 7.75 12.20
N THR A 347 -0.20 7.52 12.62
CA THR A 347 -1.06 8.53 13.27
C THR A 347 -0.42 9.02 14.58
N VAL A 348 0.02 8.10 15.44
CA VAL A 348 0.73 8.44 16.68
C VAL A 348 2.02 9.21 16.35
N ALA A 349 2.83 8.70 15.45
CA ALA A 349 4.10 9.34 15.06
C ALA A 349 3.90 10.74 14.44
N GLY A 350 2.83 10.92 13.64
CA GLY A 350 2.46 12.21 13.07
C GLY A 350 2.09 13.25 14.13
N SER A 351 1.47 12.84 15.24
CA SER A 351 1.08 13.74 16.33
C SER A 351 2.25 14.25 17.17
N HIS A 352 3.46 13.72 16.99
CA HIS A 352 4.67 14.06 17.76
C HIS A 352 5.61 15.06 17.06
N GLY A 353 5.11 15.97 16.22
CA GLY A 353 5.86 17.13 15.75
C GLY A 353 5.97 18.18 16.86
N HIS A 354 7.21 18.51 17.26
CA HIS A 354 7.45 19.53 18.28
C HIS A 354 8.18 20.71 17.64
N PHE A 355 7.60 21.91 17.75
CA PHE A 355 8.12 23.12 17.14
C PHE A 355 8.43 22.92 15.65
N GLU A 356 9.67 22.99 15.22
CA GLU A 356 10.07 22.98 13.80
C GLU A 356 10.46 21.61 13.26
N LEU A 357 10.32 20.52 14.06
CA LEU A 357 10.71 19.18 13.59
C LEU A 357 9.90 18.04 14.20
N ASN A 358 9.39 17.17 13.33
CA ASN A 358 8.96 15.84 13.72
C ASN A 358 10.17 14.89 13.73
N VAL A 359 10.33 14.11 14.80
CA VAL A 359 11.46 13.18 15.00
C VAL A 359 11.05 11.70 14.97
N PHE A 360 9.98 11.36 14.25
CA PHE A 360 9.52 9.99 13.99
C PHE A 360 9.64 9.59 12.52
N LYS A 361 10.34 10.38 11.71
CA LYS A 361 10.42 10.24 10.25
C LYS A 361 10.82 8.83 9.77
N PRO A 362 11.87 8.16 10.31
CA PRO A 362 12.25 6.82 9.85
C PRO A 362 11.15 5.77 10.07
N MET A 363 10.43 5.85 11.19
CA MET A 363 9.30 4.96 11.49
C MET A 363 8.12 5.23 10.56
N ILE A 364 7.76 6.49 10.34
CA ILE A 364 6.69 6.89 9.40
C ILE A 364 7.02 6.38 8.00
N ALA A 365 8.24 6.62 7.53
CA ALA A 365 8.71 6.16 6.21
C ALA A 365 8.63 4.64 6.06
N HIS A 366 9.09 3.90 7.09
CA HIS A 366 9.02 2.44 7.07
C HIS A 366 7.59 1.93 6.99
N ASN A 367 6.71 2.40 7.86
CA ASN A 367 5.34 1.93 7.96
C ASN A 367 4.51 2.24 6.70
N ILE A 368 4.66 3.44 6.13
CA ILE A 368 3.91 3.81 4.93
C ILE A 368 4.37 3.01 3.70
N LEU A 369 5.68 2.86 3.50
CA LEU A 369 6.23 2.12 2.37
C LEU A 369 5.94 0.63 2.49
N GLN A 370 6.03 0.05 3.70
CA GLN A 370 5.62 -1.33 3.94
C GLN A 370 4.14 -1.54 3.61
N SER A 371 3.27 -0.60 3.97
CA SER A 371 1.84 -0.69 3.64
C SER A 371 1.58 -0.66 2.14
N ILE A 372 2.29 0.20 1.42
CA ILE A 372 2.23 0.29 -0.05
C ILE A 372 2.66 -1.05 -0.68
N ASP A 373 3.82 -1.57 -0.30
CA ASP A 373 4.37 -2.82 -0.83
C ASP A 373 3.43 -4.01 -0.55
N LEU A 374 2.98 -4.15 0.69
CA LEU A 374 2.12 -5.26 1.11
C LEU A 374 0.76 -5.25 0.39
N ILE A 375 0.11 -4.08 0.27
CA ILE A 375 -1.15 -3.98 -0.48
C ILE A 375 -0.92 -4.27 -1.95
N ALA A 376 0.13 -3.70 -2.56
CA ALA A 376 0.43 -3.91 -3.97
C ALA A 376 0.63 -5.39 -4.30
N ASP A 377 1.48 -6.08 -3.54
CA ASP A 377 1.81 -7.48 -3.80
C ASP A 377 0.63 -8.41 -3.52
N SER A 378 -0.06 -8.21 -2.37
CA SER A 378 -1.19 -9.07 -2.00
C SER A 378 -2.37 -8.92 -2.95
N THR A 379 -2.70 -7.69 -3.40
CA THR A 379 -3.80 -7.47 -4.35
C THR A 379 -3.51 -8.01 -5.73
N LYS A 380 -2.26 -7.90 -6.19
CA LYS A 380 -1.83 -8.50 -7.46
C LYS A 380 -1.93 -10.03 -7.40
N ASN A 381 -1.44 -10.64 -6.34
CA ASN A 381 -1.50 -12.09 -6.16
C ASN A 381 -2.94 -12.57 -6.02
N PHE A 382 -3.76 -11.90 -5.23
CA PHE A 382 -5.17 -12.20 -5.08
C PHE A 382 -5.93 -12.13 -6.41
N ALA A 383 -5.64 -11.11 -7.24
CA ALA A 383 -6.23 -10.99 -8.56
C ALA A 383 -5.88 -12.16 -9.47
N ILE A 384 -4.57 -12.52 -9.55
CA ILE A 384 -4.04 -13.48 -10.50
C ILE A 384 -4.31 -14.93 -10.07
N TYR A 385 -4.08 -15.22 -8.79
CA TYR A 385 -4.08 -16.60 -8.27
C TYR A 385 -5.37 -16.98 -7.55
N CYS A 386 -6.27 -16.02 -7.27
CA CYS A 386 -7.59 -16.31 -6.72
C CYS A 386 -8.71 -15.82 -7.64
N VAL A 387 -8.97 -14.50 -7.71
CA VAL A 387 -10.16 -13.93 -8.35
C VAL A 387 -10.33 -14.38 -9.81
N LYS A 388 -9.26 -14.33 -10.58
CA LYS A 388 -9.27 -14.73 -12.00
C LYS A 388 -9.79 -16.17 -12.21
N GLY A 389 -9.43 -17.08 -11.31
CA GLY A 389 -9.73 -18.50 -11.40
C GLY A 389 -11.01 -18.94 -10.67
N ILE A 390 -11.71 -18.05 -9.96
CA ILE A 390 -12.97 -18.36 -9.27
C ILE A 390 -14.01 -18.87 -10.27
N LYS A 391 -14.69 -19.96 -9.90
CA LYS A 391 -15.86 -20.50 -10.62
C LYS A 391 -17.06 -20.54 -9.69
N ALA A 392 -18.25 -20.34 -10.24
CA ALA A 392 -19.50 -20.50 -9.50
C ALA A 392 -19.89 -21.99 -9.42
N ASN A 393 -20.17 -22.49 -8.24
CA ASN A 393 -20.77 -23.80 -8.04
C ASN A 393 -22.28 -23.70 -8.23
N LYS A 394 -22.71 -23.72 -9.50
CA LYS A 394 -24.10 -23.52 -9.87
C LYS A 394 -25.07 -24.53 -9.19
N LYS A 395 -24.61 -25.76 -8.97
CA LYS A 395 -25.43 -26.78 -8.29
C LYS A 395 -25.71 -26.36 -6.86
N ARG A 396 -24.66 -26.00 -6.08
CA ARG A 396 -24.81 -25.60 -4.69
C ARG A 396 -25.57 -24.31 -4.53
N ILE A 397 -25.33 -23.33 -5.42
CA ILE A 397 -26.09 -22.07 -5.47
C ILE A 397 -27.58 -22.34 -5.67
N LYS A 398 -27.92 -23.23 -6.60
CA LYS A 398 -29.32 -23.61 -6.88
C LYS A 398 -29.96 -24.32 -5.67
N GLU A 399 -29.25 -25.27 -5.05
CA GLU A 399 -29.74 -25.96 -3.85
C GLU A 399 -30.08 -24.97 -2.71
N HIS A 400 -29.21 -23.99 -2.45
CA HIS A 400 -29.48 -22.95 -1.46
C HIS A 400 -30.68 -22.07 -1.84
N LEU A 401 -30.78 -21.69 -3.11
CA LEU A 401 -31.88 -20.85 -3.61
C LEU A 401 -33.23 -21.55 -3.49
N ASP A 402 -33.30 -22.82 -3.99
CA ASP A 402 -34.54 -23.60 -4.01
C ASP A 402 -35.07 -23.91 -2.59
N ASN A 403 -34.18 -24.03 -1.61
CA ASN A 403 -34.53 -24.29 -0.21
C ASN A 403 -34.76 -23.01 0.61
N SER A 404 -34.58 -21.82 0.03
CA SER A 404 -34.70 -20.58 0.79
C SER A 404 -36.13 -20.22 1.11
N LEU A 405 -36.41 -20.08 2.39
CA LEU A 405 -37.71 -19.59 2.87
C LEU A 405 -37.93 -18.09 2.61
N MET A 406 -36.85 -17.34 2.32
CA MET A 406 -36.95 -15.90 2.08
C MET A 406 -37.52 -15.54 0.70
N LEU A 407 -37.73 -16.52 -0.17
CA LEU A 407 -38.51 -16.38 -1.39
C LEU A 407 -39.97 -16.00 -1.09
N VAL A 408 -40.45 -16.25 0.13
CA VAL A 408 -41.79 -15.83 0.63
C VAL A 408 -42.00 -14.32 0.50
N THR A 409 -40.92 -13.54 0.45
CA THR A 409 -40.99 -12.08 0.29
C THR A 409 -41.75 -11.68 -0.98
N ALA A 410 -41.68 -12.48 -2.06
CA ALA A 410 -42.44 -12.24 -3.26
C ALA A 410 -43.94 -12.48 -3.10
N LEU A 411 -44.38 -13.33 -2.15
CA LEU A 411 -45.77 -13.61 -1.86
C LEU A 411 -46.45 -12.50 -1.01
N ALA A 412 -45.68 -11.82 -0.17
CA ALA A 412 -46.24 -10.85 0.79
C ALA A 412 -47.14 -9.77 0.16
N PRO A 413 -46.85 -9.19 -1.03
CA PRO A 413 -47.76 -8.26 -1.69
C PRO A 413 -49.10 -8.85 -2.13
N HIS A 414 -49.16 -10.18 -2.33
CA HIS A 414 -50.34 -10.88 -2.84
C HIS A 414 -51.21 -11.47 -1.74
N ILE A 415 -50.62 -11.99 -0.67
CA ILE A 415 -51.33 -12.71 0.40
C ILE A 415 -51.29 -12.01 1.76
N GLY A 416 -50.58 -10.86 1.83
CA GLY A 416 -50.33 -10.12 3.07
C GLY A 416 -49.14 -10.66 3.86
N TYR A 417 -48.53 -9.76 4.67
CA TYR A 417 -47.31 -10.06 5.42
C TYR A 417 -47.51 -11.19 6.45
N ASP A 418 -48.61 -11.19 7.17
CA ASP A 418 -48.86 -12.17 8.25
C ASP A 418 -49.03 -13.61 7.69
N ASN A 419 -49.77 -13.76 6.59
CA ASN A 419 -49.89 -15.04 5.92
C ASN A 419 -48.55 -15.53 5.38
N ALA A 420 -47.77 -14.65 4.74
CA ALA A 420 -46.41 -14.95 4.26
C ALA A 420 -45.50 -15.41 5.41
N ALA A 421 -45.49 -14.67 6.54
CA ALA A 421 -44.72 -15.01 7.73
C ALA A 421 -45.16 -16.36 8.34
N LYS A 422 -46.45 -16.65 8.38
CA LYS A 422 -47.00 -17.93 8.87
C LYS A 422 -46.54 -19.09 8.00
N ILE A 423 -46.58 -18.95 6.67
CA ILE A 423 -46.18 -19.97 5.73
C ILE A 423 -44.66 -20.27 5.91
N ALA A 424 -43.82 -19.25 5.96
CA ALA A 424 -42.39 -19.45 6.14
C ALA A 424 -42.04 -20.13 7.48
N LYS A 425 -42.67 -19.71 8.58
CA LYS A 425 -42.49 -20.33 9.91
C LYS A 425 -42.98 -21.78 9.93
N THR A 426 -44.08 -22.09 9.21
CA THR A 426 -44.61 -23.45 9.11
C THR A 426 -43.68 -24.34 8.32
N ALA A 427 -43.17 -23.85 7.18
CA ALA A 427 -42.22 -24.57 6.37
C ALA A 427 -40.93 -24.89 7.16
N LEU A 428 -40.40 -23.92 7.90
CA LEU A 428 -39.23 -24.14 8.78
C LEU A 428 -39.50 -25.19 9.85
N LYS A 429 -40.65 -25.07 10.57
CA LYS A 429 -41.01 -26.01 11.64
C LYS A 429 -41.19 -27.44 11.13
N ASN A 430 -41.77 -27.61 9.98
CA ASN A 430 -42.11 -28.92 9.40
C ASN A 430 -40.96 -29.51 8.57
N GLY A 431 -39.88 -28.77 8.29
CA GLY A 431 -38.83 -29.18 7.38
C GLY A 431 -39.30 -29.33 5.92
N THR A 432 -40.36 -28.58 5.54
CA THR A 432 -40.97 -28.65 4.22
C THR A 432 -40.53 -27.46 3.33
N THR A 433 -40.89 -27.50 2.06
CA THR A 433 -40.57 -26.37 1.14
C THR A 433 -41.60 -25.26 1.26
N LEU A 434 -41.19 -24.04 0.94
CA LEU A 434 -42.09 -22.88 0.86
C LEU A 434 -43.25 -23.14 -0.10
N LYS A 435 -42.99 -23.75 -1.28
CA LYS A 435 -44.01 -24.09 -2.25
C LYS A 435 -45.07 -25.02 -1.64
N TYR A 436 -44.66 -26.09 -0.98
CA TYR A 436 -45.56 -27.05 -0.35
C TYR A 436 -46.52 -26.41 0.65
N GLU A 437 -45.96 -25.64 1.60
CA GLU A 437 -46.80 -24.99 2.62
C GLU A 437 -47.68 -23.87 2.06
N THR A 438 -47.24 -23.17 1.01
CA THR A 438 -48.09 -22.17 0.33
C THR A 438 -49.30 -22.79 -0.32
N LEU A 439 -49.08 -23.84 -1.14
CA LEU A 439 -50.19 -24.52 -1.82
C LEU A 439 -51.19 -25.12 -0.83
N LYS A 440 -50.75 -25.65 0.29
CA LYS A 440 -51.57 -26.21 1.35
C LYS A 440 -52.52 -25.19 1.99
N THR A 441 -52.20 -23.90 1.95
CA THR A 441 -53.12 -22.86 2.48
C THR A 441 -54.29 -22.56 1.57
N GLY A 442 -54.22 -22.93 0.27
CA GLY A 442 -55.22 -22.58 -0.74
C GLY A 442 -55.27 -21.09 -1.12
N LEU A 443 -54.34 -20.26 -0.58
CA LEU A 443 -54.30 -18.81 -0.88
C LEU A 443 -53.76 -18.51 -2.26
N VAL A 444 -52.91 -19.40 -2.79
CA VAL A 444 -52.27 -19.28 -4.12
C VAL A 444 -52.26 -20.66 -4.76
N ASP A 445 -52.64 -20.76 -6.03
CA ASP A 445 -52.50 -21.98 -6.79
C ASP A 445 -51.07 -22.18 -7.32
N GLU A 446 -50.75 -23.36 -7.86
CA GLU A 446 -49.41 -23.69 -8.31
C GLU A 446 -48.92 -22.79 -9.46
N LYS A 447 -49.79 -22.45 -10.40
CA LYS A 447 -49.48 -21.61 -11.54
C LYS A 447 -49.17 -20.18 -11.13
N ASP A 448 -49.94 -19.64 -10.23
CA ASP A 448 -49.72 -18.30 -9.68
C ASP A 448 -48.50 -18.28 -8.75
N TYR A 449 -48.26 -19.33 -7.95
CA TYR A 449 -47.05 -19.47 -7.15
C TYR A 449 -45.77 -19.37 -8.04
N GLU A 450 -45.69 -20.14 -9.12
CA GLU A 450 -44.53 -20.12 -10.01
C GLU A 450 -44.33 -18.79 -10.75
N LYS A 451 -45.44 -18.10 -11.02
CA LYS A 451 -45.40 -16.77 -11.62
C LYS A 451 -44.93 -15.68 -10.63
N ILE A 452 -45.36 -15.77 -9.37
CA ILE A 452 -45.07 -14.79 -8.31
C ILE A 452 -43.67 -15.05 -7.74
N VAL A 453 -43.38 -16.31 -7.37
CA VAL A 453 -42.10 -16.70 -6.74
C VAL A 453 -41.06 -17.05 -7.80
N ASP A 454 -40.74 -16.07 -8.65
CA ASP A 454 -39.67 -16.18 -9.63
C ASP A 454 -38.44 -15.39 -9.16
N PRO A 455 -37.36 -16.06 -8.69
CA PRO A 455 -36.16 -15.37 -8.20
C PRO A 455 -35.55 -14.39 -9.19
N LYS A 456 -35.76 -14.56 -10.50
CA LYS A 456 -35.25 -13.63 -11.52
C LYS A 456 -35.94 -12.27 -11.46
N LYS A 457 -37.18 -12.22 -11.02
CA LYS A 457 -37.94 -10.96 -10.86
C LYS A 457 -37.63 -10.26 -9.55
N MET A 458 -37.00 -10.94 -8.59
CA MET A 458 -36.71 -10.40 -7.27
C MET A 458 -35.38 -9.64 -7.18
N ILE A 459 -34.59 -9.58 -8.24
CA ILE A 459 -33.24 -9.00 -8.24
C ILE A 459 -33.17 -7.57 -8.82
N TYR A 460 -34.32 -7.00 -9.18
CA TYR A 460 -34.47 -5.61 -9.64
C TYR A 460 -35.74 -5.00 -9.06
N PRO A 461 -35.80 -3.65 -8.96
CA PRO A 461 -37.06 -2.96 -8.63
C PRO A 461 -38.14 -3.34 -9.63
N THR A 462 -39.36 -3.56 -9.13
CA THR A 462 -40.57 -3.88 -9.91
C THR A 462 -41.45 -2.69 -10.05
#